data_3a8cb0c011b59ca4a2d334babce46534
#
_entry.id   3a8cb0c011b59ca4a2d334babce46534
#
_cell.length_a   1.000
_cell.length_b   1.000
_cell.length_c   1.000
_cell.angle_alpha   90.00
_cell.angle_beta   90.00
_cell.angle_gamma   90.00
#
_symmetry.space_group_name_H-M   'P 1'
#
loop_
_entity.id
_entity.type
_entity.pdbx_description
1 polymer ?
#
loop_
_entity_poly.entity_id
_entity_poly.type
_entity_poly.pdbx_seq_one_letter_code
_entity_poly.pdbx_strand_id
1 'polypeptide(L)'
;MFLSALAGCGSSGGSGGPVALNWYNFPDDSGALQQAADACSRASGGRYVIHYNKLPRAADGQRQQLVRRLAAHDAGVDIMGLDVTWPAEFAEAGWIREWTGAMKEQATADTLQAAVQTATWKDRLYGAPYNSNTQLLWYRDDLVQTPPKSWAEMLAQANALAKAGKPHYVEIQGAQYEGLTVWFNTLVTSAGGSILTPDAQAPSLGPPAVVAAGIMRDTARSAAADPSLSNQMEDENRLAMESGTAAFELNYPFVYPSMKANQPELFKHFKWAPYPGVTADRPATVTIGGIDLAVGAYTRHPDLAFAATLCLRDRDNQLTNALKGGLPPSLRSLYQAAELTKNYPFAADVLAALDTASVRPRTPAYQNVSIAISHTLSPPAAIQPESSVATLRGQIEDALGSKGLIP
;
A
#
# COMPACT_ATOMS: atom_id res chain seq x y z
N MET A 1 -59.31 -48.50 27.11
CA MET A 1 -58.17 -47.86 27.77
C MET A 1 -56.94 -48.19 26.93
N PHE A 2 -56.67 -47.40 25.92
CA PHE A 2 -55.51 -47.54 25.03
C PHE A 2 -54.64 -46.26 25.15
N LEU A 3 -53.47 -46.42 25.71
CA LEU A 3 -52.42 -45.34 25.72
C LEU A 3 -51.65 -45.42 24.39
N SER A 4 -51.74 -44.42 23.58
CA SER A 4 -50.86 -44.21 22.44
C SER A 4 -49.70 -43.34 22.88
N ALA A 5 -48.48 -43.91 22.84
CA ALA A 5 -47.22 -43.16 23.05
C ALA A 5 -46.85 -42.51 21.75
N LEU A 6 -46.79 -41.17 21.72
CA LEU A 6 -46.22 -40.36 20.67
C LEU A 6 -44.69 -40.24 20.91
N ALA A 7 -43.91 -40.96 20.10
CA ALA A 7 -42.48 -40.77 19.98
C ALA A 7 -42.22 -39.53 19.10
N GLY A 8 -41.83 -38.41 19.70
CA GLY A 8 -41.36 -37.21 19.01
C GLY A 8 -39.90 -37.39 18.62
N CYS A 9 -39.62 -37.66 17.33
CA CYS A 9 -38.28 -37.50 16.76
C CYS A 9 -37.97 -35.99 16.56
N GLY A 10 -37.29 -35.40 17.51
CA GLY A 10 -36.72 -34.10 17.36
C GLY A 10 -35.40 -34.17 16.58
N SER A 11 -35.46 -34.11 15.24
CA SER A 11 -34.29 -33.82 14.43
C SER A 11 -34.08 -32.32 14.43
N SER A 12 -33.24 -31.80 15.34
CA SER A 12 -32.70 -30.46 15.26
C SER A 12 -31.63 -30.40 14.16
N GLY A 13 -32.05 -30.48 12.91
CA GLY A 13 -31.22 -30.05 11.78
C GLY A 13 -31.24 -28.53 11.71
N GLY A 14 -30.25 -27.89 12.23
CA GLY A 14 -30.05 -26.47 12.04
C GLY A 14 -29.75 -26.17 10.56
N SER A 15 -30.80 -25.86 9.79
CA SER A 15 -30.68 -25.29 8.46
C SER A 15 -30.38 -23.77 8.57
N GLY A 16 -29.27 -23.43 9.19
CA GLY A 16 -28.70 -22.09 9.04
C GLY A 16 -28.04 -21.98 7.67
N GLY A 17 -28.44 -21.02 6.86
CA GLY A 17 -27.73 -20.68 5.61
C GLY A 17 -26.23 -20.34 5.88
N PRO A 18 -25.43 -20.14 4.82
CA PRO A 18 -24.02 -19.80 4.97
C PRO A 18 -23.85 -18.55 5.83
N VAL A 19 -22.81 -18.55 6.66
CA VAL A 19 -22.47 -17.38 7.49
C VAL A 19 -22.02 -16.21 6.59
N ALA A 20 -22.62 -15.04 6.76
CA ALA A 20 -22.20 -13.83 6.07
C ALA A 20 -20.95 -13.25 6.76
N LEU A 21 -19.84 -13.12 6.01
CA LEU A 21 -18.61 -12.48 6.43
C LEU A 21 -18.40 -11.18 5.64
N ASN A 22 -18.26 -10.06 6.33
CA ASN A 22 -17.98 -8.78 5.71
C ASN A 22 -16.47 -8.58 5.59
N TRP A 23 -16.01 -8.32 4.37
CA TRP A 23 -14.64 -7.96 4.05
C TRP A 23 -14.57 -6.51 3.62
N TYR A 24 -13.95 -5.67 4.43
CA TYR A 24 -13.71 -4.25 4.15
C TYR A 24 -12.33 -4.08 3.55
N ASN A 25 -12.24 -3.49 2.35
CA ASN A 25 -10.96 -3.26 1.68
C ASN A 25 -11.03 -2.01 0.77
N PHE A 26 -9.87 -1.57 0.28
CA PHE A 26 -9.80 -0.47 -0.69
C PHE A 26 -10.71 -0.71 -1.89
N PRO A 27 -11.18 0.36 -2.57
CA PRO A 27 -12.03 0.20 -3.74
C PRO A 27 -11.22 -0.33 -4.93
N ASP A 28 -11.65 -1.46 -5.48
CA ASP A 28 -11.07 -2.09 -6.65
C ASP A 28 -11.99 -1.90 -7.85
N ASP A 29 -11.50 -1.26 -8.91
CA ASP A 29 -12.24 -1.04 -10.16
C ASP A 29 -11.94 -2.15 -11.18
N SER A 30 -10.93 -3.01 -10.94
CA SER A 30 -10.59 -4.15 -11.80
C SER A 30 -11.55 -5.34 -11.65
N GLY A 31 -12.31 -5.39 -10.54
CA GLY A 31 -13.19 -6.49 -10.16
C GLY A 31 -12.47 -7.71 -9.60
N ALA A 32 -11.16 -7.66 -9.39
CA ALA A 32 -10.37 -8.79 -8.87
C ALA A 32 -10.75 -9.14 -7.44
N LEU A 33 -10.99 -8.15 -6.57
CA LEU A 33 -11.39 -8.38 -5.18
C LEU A 33 -12.78 -9.01 -5.08
N GLN A 34 -13.74 -8.55 -5.87
CA GLN A 34 -15.06 -9.18 -5.92
C GLN A 34 -14.96 -10.62 -6.42
N GLN A 35 -14.16 -10.87 -7.46
CA GLN A 35 -13.93 -12.22 -7.98
C GLN A 35 -13.32 -13.14 -6.91
N ALA A 36 -12.38 -12.66 -6.10
CA ALA A 36 -11.79 -13.43 -4.99
C ALA A 36 -12.84 -13.75 -3.91
N ALA A 37 -13.67 -12.77 -3.51
CA ALA A 37 -14.75 -12.98 -2.56
C ALA A 37 -15.74 -14.07 -3.03
N ASP A 38 -16.15 -14.00 -4.32
CA ASP A 38 -17.06 -14.97 -4.91
C ASP A 38 -16.43 -16.36 -5.02
N ALA A 39 -15.15 -16.46 -5.42
CA ALA A 39 -14.42 -17.71 -5.52
C ALA A 39 -14.29 -18.39 -4.16
N CYS A 40 -13.88 -17.65 -3.13
CA CYS A 40 -13.75 -18.16 -1.77
C CYS A 40 -15.10 -18.52 -1.13
N SER A 41 -16.16 -17.78 -1.44
CA SER A 41 -17.51 -18.12 -1.02
C SER A 41 -17.93 -19.48 -1.59
N ARG A 42 -17.72 -19.71 -2.89
CA ARG A 42 -18.01 -21.02 -3.53
C ARG A 42 -17.14 -22.13 -2.96
N ALA A 43 -15.84 -21.90 -2.80
CA ALA A 43 -14.89 -22.88 -2.26
C ALA A 43 -15.18 -23.25 -0.80
N SER A 44 -15.94 -22.43 -0.07
CA SER A 44 -16.32 -22.70 1.32
C SER A 44 -17.20 -23.92 1.51
N GLY A 45 -17.83 -24.43 0.43
CA GLY A 45 -18.80 -25.51 0.52
C GLY A 45 -20.07 -25.14 1.32
N GLY A 46 -20.48 -23.88 1.26
CA GLY A 46 -21.67 -23.36 1.94
C GLY A 46 -21.44 -22.98 3.41
N ARG A 47 -20.21 -22.98 3.90
CA ARG A 47 -19.91 -22.56 5.28
C ARG A 47 -20.04 -21.06 5.48
N TYR A 48 -19.63 -20.26 4.47
CA TYR A 48 -19.71 -18.81 4.51
C TYR A 48 -19.90 -18.19 3.11
N VAL A 49 -20.37 -16.95 3.10
CA VAL A 49 -20.38 -16.06 1.93
C VAL A 49 -19.64 -14.78 2.32
N ILE A 50 -18.70 -14.33 1.48
CA ILE A 50 -17.92 -13.10 1.69
C ILE A 50 -18.60 -11.95 0.97
N HIS A 51 -18.92 -10.87 1.69
CA HIS A 51 -19.40 -9.61 1.16
C HIS A 51 -18.24 -8.62 1.12
N TYR A 52 -17.77 -8.27 -0.08
CA TYR A 52 -16.76 -7.25 -0.28
C TYR A 52 -17.39 -5.86 -0.12
N ASN A 53 -16.92 -5.11 0.88
CA ASN A 53 -17.36 -3.76 1.21
C ASN A 53 -16.24 -2.77 0.88
N LYS A 54 -16.51 -1.83 -0.04
CA LYS A 54 -15.54 -0.82 -0.47
C LYS A 54 -15.36 0.26 0.58
N LEU A 55 -14.11 0.50 0.97
CA LEU A 55 -13.67 1.64 1.78
C LEU A 55 -13.46 2.89 0.89
N PRO A 56 -13.23 4.09 1.46
CA PRO A 56 -12.82 5.27 0.70
C PRO A 56 -11.56 5.05 -0.14
N ARG A 57 -11.31 5.90 -1.15
CA ARG A 57 -10.09 5.77 -2.00
C ARG A 57 -8.82 6.12 -1.22
N ALA A 58 -8.80 7.26 -0.52
CA ALA A 58 -7.65 7.70 0.25
C ALA A 58 -7.41 6.81 1.49
N ALA A 59 -6.17 6.41 1.72
CA ALA A 59 -5.75 5.57 2.85
C ALA A 59 -6.20 6.13 4.20
N ASP A 60 -6.03 7.44 4.42
CA ASP A 60 -6.45 8.09 5.67
C ASP A 60 -7.97 7.94 5.93
N GLY A 61 -8.79 8.05 4.87
CA GLY A 61 -10.23 7.83 4.96
C GLY A 61 -10.60 6.38 5.25
N GLN A 62 -9.85 5.41 4.69
CA GLN A 62 -10.02 3.98 4.99
C GLN A 62 -9.78 3.71 6.47
N ARG A 63 -8.61 4.15 6.97
CA ARG A 63 -8.26 4.01 8.38
C ARG A 63 -9.33 4.62 9.29
N GLN A 64 -9.71 5.88 9.04
CA GLN A 64 -10.70 6.58 9.86
C GLN A 64 -12.03 5.80 9.94
N GLN A 65 -12.50 5.24 8.83
CA GLN A 65 -13.73 4.45 8.81
C GLN A 65 -13.59 3.17 9.64
N LEU A 66 -12.48 2.43 9.49
CA LEU A 66 -12.23 1.20 10.24
C LEU A 66 -12.09 1.49 11.75
N VAL A 67 -11.29 2.50 12.13
CA VAL A 67 -11.10 2.91 13.53
C VAL A 67 -12.44 3.26 14.20
N ARG A 68 -13.31 4.04 13.56
CA ARG A 68 -14.62 4.39 14.12
C ARG A 68 -15.50 3.16 14.37
N ARG A 69 -15.49 2.19 13.46
CA ARG A 69 -16.27 0.95 13.62
C ARG A 69 -15.72 0.07 14.73
N LEU A 70 -14.39 -0.11 14.76
CA LEU A 70 -13.72 -0.95 15.76
C LEU A 70 -13.77 -0.34 17.15
N ALA A 71 -13.63 0.98 17.28
CA ALA A 71 -13.82 1.68 18.55
C ALA A 71 -15.27 1.55 19.08
N ALA A 72 -16.25 1.39 18.18
CA ALA A 72 -17.64 1.08 18.53
C ALA A 72 -17.90 -0.41 18.76
N HIS A 73 -16.88 -1.26 18.78
CA HIS A 73 -16.99 -2.72 18.93
C HIS A 73 -17.88 -3.38 17.88
N ASP A 74 -17.85 -2.87 16.64
CA ASP A 74 -18.71 -3.36 15.56
C ASP A 74 -18.37 -4.80 15.19
N ALA A 75 -19.25 -5.72 15.54
CA ALA A 75 -19.13 -7.16 15.24
C ALA A 75 -19.33 -7.50 13.75
N GLY A 76 -19.73 -6.52 12.92
CA GLY A 76 -19.86 -6.67 11.49
C GLY A 76 -18.56 -6.41 10.71
N VAL A 77 -17.43 -6.16 11.38
CA VAL A 77 -16.12 -6.09 10.76
C VAL A 77 -15.42 -7.42 10.94
N ASP A 78 -15.59 -8.35 9.98
CA ASP A 78 -15.03 -9.69 10.09
C ASP A 78 -13.60 -9.76 9.55
N ILE A 79 -13.39 -9.27 8.33
CA ILE A 79 -12.10 -9.22 7.65
C ILE A 79 -11.88 -7.80 7.15
N MET A 80 -10.64 -7.30 7.28
CA MET A 80 -10.27 -5.98 6.78
C MET A 80 -8.92 -6.00 6.09
N GLY A 81 -8.81 -5.25 5.00
CA GLY A 81 -7.53 -4.90 4.41
C GLY A 81 -6.95 -3.71 5.15
N LEU A 82 -5.80 -3.91 5.76
CA LEU A 82 -5.03 -2.88 6.44
C LEU A 82 -3.88 -2.45 5.55
N ASP A 83 -3.69 -1.14 5.38
CA ASP A 83 -2.40 -0.65 4.89
C ASP A 83 -1.29 -1.19 5.79
N VAL A 84 -0.15 -1.51 5.20
CA VAL A 84 1.02 -2.09 5.88
C VAL A 84 1.52 -1.26 7.09
N THR A 85 1.02 -0.06 7.28
CA THR A 85 1.38 0.82 8.41
C THR A 85 0.45 0.71 9.61
N TRP A 86 -0.75 0.12 9.44
CA TRP A 86 -1.76 0.10 10.51
C TRP A 86 -1.72 -1.10 11.46
N PRO A 87 -1.09 -2.26 11.14
CA PRO A 87 -1.11 -3.42 12.04
C PRO A 87 -0.62 -3.12 13.45
N ALA A 88 0.41 -2.27 13.63
CA ALA A 88 0.91 -1.90 14.95
C ALA A 88 -0.14 -1.17 15.80
N GLU A 89 -0.85 -0.19 15.24
CA GLU A 89 -1.92 0.56 15.92
C GLU A 89 -3.10 -0.36 16.24
N PHE A 90 -3.59 -1.10 15.25
CA PHE A 90 -4.78 -1.93 15.39
C PHE A 90 -4.56 -3.09 16.38
N ALA A 91 -3.34 -3.64 16.39
CA ALA A 91 -2.94 -4.66 17.37
C ALA A 91 -2.82 -4.11 18.78
N GLU A 92 -2.17 -2.94 18.94
CA GLU A 92 -2.02 -2.30 20.27
C GLU A 92 -3.37 -1.89 20.86
N ALA A 93 -4.30 -1.44 20.02
CA ALA A 93 -5.67 -1.12 20.41
C ALA A 93 -6.56 -2.36 20.69
N GLY A 94 -6.06 -3.57 20.41
CA GLY A 94 -6.82 -4.81 20.58
C GLY A 94 -7.97 -4.99 19.59
N TRP A 95 -7.89 -4.36 18.42
CA TRP A 95 -8.95 -4.36 17.40
C TRP A 95 -8.85 -5.52 16.40
N ILE A 96 -7.70 -6.18 16.34
CA ILE A 96 -7.44 -7.31 15.43
C ILE A 96 -6.88 -8.50 16.17
N ARG A 97 -7.16 -9.70 15.64
CA ARG A 97 -6.75 -10.95 16.24
C ARG A 97 -5.35 -11.37 15.80
N GLU A 98 -4.62 -11.98 16.74
CA GLU A 98 -3.32 -12.60 16.44
C GLU A 98 -3.50 -13.87 15.61
N TRP A 99 -2.60 -14.07 14.65
CA TRP A 99 -2.45 -15.31 13.91
C TRP A 99 -1.52 -16.26 14.67
N THR A 100 -1.96 -17.48 14.96
CA THR A 100 -1.20 -18.47 15.75
C THR A 100 -1.20 -19.84 15.09
N GLY A 101 -0.29 -20.73 15.53
CA GLY A 101 -0.21 -22.12 15.09
C GLY A 101 -0.17 -22.30 13.58
N ALA A 102 -0.85 -23.32 13.08
CA ALA A 102 -0.87 -23.67 11.67
C ALA A 102 -1.42 -22.54 10.75
N MET A 103 -2.32 -21.70 11.25
CA MET A 103 -2.84 -20.55 10.48
C MET A 103 -1.76 -19.48 10.28
N LYS A 104 -0.92 -19.23 11.28
CA LYS A 104 0.25 -18.33 11.15
C LYS A 104 1.24 -18.87 10.11
N GLU A 105 1.55 -20.17 10.17
CA GLU A 105 2.44 -20.82 9.21
C GLU A 105 1.91 -20.68 7.78
N GLN A 106 0.61 -20.92 7.55
CA GLN A 106 -0.02 -20.75 6.24
C GLN A 106 -0.04 -19.29 5.79
N ALA A 107 -0.30 -18.34 6.70
CA ALA A 107 -0.33 -16.91 6.39
C ALA A 107 1.03 -16.33 6.01
N THR A 108 2.14 -16.96 6.41
CA THR A 108 3.51 -16.51 6.15
C THR A 108 4.27 -17.39 5.16
N ALA A 109 3.72 -18.55 4.78
CA ALA A 109 4.35 -19.45 3.82
C ALA A 109 4.59 -18.74 2.48
N ASP A 110 5.79 -18.91 1.91
CA ASP A 110 6.21 -18.34 0.62
C ASP A 110 6.06 -16.78 0.54
N THR A 111 5.96 -16.11 1.68
CA THR A 111 5.70 -14.67 1.74
C THR A 111 7.00 -13.87 1.76
N LEU A 112 7.04 -12.74 1.05
CA LEU A 112 8.14 -11.79 1.10
C LEU A 112 8.41 -11.33 2.52
N GLN A 113 9.70 -11.31 2.93
CA GLN A 113 10.09 -11.01 4.31
C GLN A 113 9.63 -9.63 4.78
N ALA A 114 9.76 -8.61 3.92
CA ALA A 114 9.32 -7.26 4.25
C ALA A 114 7.80 -7.20 4.50
N ALA A 115 7.00 -7.96 3.75
CA ALA A 115 5.55 -8.05 3.96
C ALA A 115 5.20 -8.75 5.29
N VAL A 116 5.94 -9.78 5.68
CA VAL A 116 5.75 -10.40 7.01
C VAL A 116 6.10 -9.41 8.13
N GLN A 117 7.12 -8.58 7.93
CA GLN A 117 7.51 -7.56 8.91
C GLN A 117 6.41 -6.50 9.11
N THR A 118 5.71 -6.07 8.04
CA THR A 118 4.62 -5.09 8.16
C THR A 118 3.44 -5.64 8.95
N ALA A 119 3.12 -6.91 8.78
CA ALA A 119 2.03 -7.60 9.47
C ALA A 119 2.35 -7.99 10.94
N THR A 120 3.59 -7.73 11.40
CA THR A 120 4.10 -8.17 12.70
C THR A 120 4.25 -6.99 13.66
N TRP A 121 3.67 -7.12 14.86
CA TRP A 121 3.82 -6.19 15.96
C TRP A 121 4.24 -6.92 17.24
N LYS A 122 5.30 -6.44 17.94
CA LYS A 122 5.85 -7.09 19.14
C LYS A 122 6.04 -8.60 18.98
N ASP A 123 6.68 -9.00 17.86
CA ASP A 123 6.97 -10.39 17.46
C ASP A 123 5.74 -11.31 17.26
N ARG A 124 4.54 -10.74 17.18
CA ARG A 124 3.28 -11.43 16.97
C ARG A 124 2.69 -11.04 15.62
N LEU A 125 2.20 -12.01 14.87
CA LEU A 125 1.58 -11.77 13.55
C LEU A 125 0.12 -11.37 13.73
N TYR A 126 -0.29 -10.25 13.13
CA TYR A 126 -1.66 -9.72 13.21
C TYR A 126 -2.36 -9.59 11.85
N GLY A 127 -1.63 -9.74 10.77
CA GLY A 127 -2.17 -9.73 9.42
C GLY A 127 -1.60 -10.85 8.56
N ALA A 128 -2.35 -11.27 7.55
CA ALA A 128 -1.86 -12.15 6.50
C ALA A 128 -1.54 -11.28 5.27
N PRO A 129 -0.27 -11.13 4.84
CA PRO A 129 0.08 -10.32 3.69
C PRO A 129 -0.68 -10.76 2.44
N TYR A 130 -1.38 -9.82 1.81
CA TYR A 130 -2.24 -10.06 0.66
C TYR A 130 -1.60 -9.65 -0.65
N ASN A 131 -1.11 -8.43 -0.70
CA ASN A 131 -0.26 -7.93 -1.77
C ASN A 131 0.86 -7.09 -1.19
N SER A 132 1.99 -7.03 -1.90
CA SER A 132 3.14 -6.19 -1.55
C SER A 132 3.36 -5.21 -2.66
N ASN A 133 3.35 -3.92 -2.38
CA ASN A 133 3.43 -2.90 -3.39
C ASN A 133 4.74 -2.11 -3.30
N THR A 134 5.22 -1.62 -4.43
CA THR A 134 6.37 -0.72 -4.53
C THR A 134 6.24 0.15 -5.75
N GLN A 135 6.81 1.35 -5.68
CA GLN A 135 6.84 2.25 -6.82
C GLN A 135 7.99 1.91 -7.75
N LEU A 136 7.75 2.10 -9.05
CA LEU A 136 8.76 2.11 -10.11
C LEU A 136 8.77 3.49 -10.77
N LEU A 137 9.80 3.74 -11.54
CA LEU A 137 9.80 4.81 -12.53
C LEU A 137 9.11 4.32 -13.79
N TRP A 138 8.04 4.99 -14.18
CA TRP A 138 7.37 4.84 -15.47
C TRP A 138 7.79 6.01 -16.36
N TYR A 139 8.11 5.74 -17.62
CA TYR A 139 8.59 6.79 -18.51
C TYR A 139 8.20 6.53 -19.97
N ARG A 140 8.28 7.58 -20.77
CA ARG A 140 8.02 7.54 -22.22
C ARG A 140 9.31 7.41 -23.01
N ASP A 141 9.53 6.25 -23.66
CA ASP A 141 10.74 5.97 -24.44
C ASP A 141 10.86 6.77 -25.74
N ASP A 142 9.74 7.33 -26.25
CA ASP A 142 9.75 8.27 -27.38
C ASP A 142 10.27 9.66 -26.99
N LEU A 143 10.32 9.98 -25.70
CA LEU A 143 10.86 11.23 -25.16
C LEU A 143 12.23 11.04 -24.53
N VAL A 144 12.47 9.90 -23.90
CA VAL A 144 13.65 9.59 -23.08
C VAL A 144 14.20 8.22 -23.48
N GLN A 145 15.34 8.20 -24.18
CA GLN A 145 15.94 6.94 -24.66
C GLN A 145 16.59 6.12 -23.55
N THR A 146 17.14 6.80 -22.54
CA THR A 146 17.81 6.16 -21.40
C THR A 146 17.14 6.61 -20.11
N PRO A 147 16.52 5.69 -19.34
CA PRO A 147 15.88 6.06 -18.08
C PRO A 147 16.90 6.61 -17.09
N PRO A 148 16.54 7.65 -16.33
CA PRO A 148 17.43 8.25 -15.33
C PRO A 148 17.66 7.31 -14.16
N LYS A 149 18.90 7.30 -13.65
CA LYS A 149 19.28 6.50 -12.47
C LYS A 149 19.19 7.29 -11.17
N SER A 150 19.07 8.61 -11.25
CA SER A 150 18.97 9.48 -10.08
C SER A 150 17.93 10.58 -10.28
N TRP A 151 17.49 11.16 -9.16
CA TRP A 151 16.60 12.34 -9.18
C TRP A 151 17.20 13.50 -9.96
N ALA A 152 18.51 13.74 -9.81
CA ALA A 152 19.19 14.81 -10.54
C ALA A 152 19.14 14.58 -12.06
N GLU A 153 19.39 13.34 -12.52
CA GLU A 153 19.28 13.01 -13.95
C GLU A 153 17.85 13.15 -14.46
N MET A 154 16.85 12.67 -13.69
CA MET A 154 15.44 12.75 -14.07
C MET A 154 15.00 14.22 -14.24
N LEU A 155 15.32 15.07 -13.27
CA LEU A 155 14.99 16.51 -13.36
C LEU A 155 15.74 17.20 -14.49
N ALA A 156 17.00 16.85 -14.76
CA ALA A 156 17.77 17.39 -15.88
C ALA A 156 17.12 17.03 -17.23
N GLN A 157 16.72 15.78 -17.42
CA GLN A 157 16.03 15.31 -18.63
C GLN A 157 14.65 15.98 -18.78
N ALA A 158 13.85 16.03 -17.72
CA ALA A 158 12.55 16.68 -17.73
C ALA A 158 12.64 18.19 -18.06
N ASN A 159 13.59 18.90 -17.46
CA ASN A 159 13.83 20.31 -17.75
C ASN A 159 14.33 20.56 -19.19
N ALA A 160 15.08 19.62 -19.78
CA ALA A 160 15.48 19.70 -21.17
C ALA A 160 14.26 19.51 -22.12
N LEU A 161 13.36 18.61 -21.79
CA LEU A 161 12.11 18.42 -22.53
C LEU A 161 11.23 19.67 -22.43
N ALA A 162 11.11 20.28 -21.24
CA ALA A 162 10.37 21.51 -21.03
C ALA A 162 10.89 22.64 -21.92
N LYS A 163 12.22 22.84 -21.98
CA LYS A 163 12.87 23.83 -22.86
C LYS A 163 12.60 23.56 -24.34
N ALA A 164 12.41 22.31 -24.71
CA ALA A 164 12.08 21.91 -26.08
C ALA A 164 10.58 21.95 -26.38
N GLY A 165 9.73 22.39 -25.45
CA GLY A 165 8.27 22.43 -25.61
C GLY A 165 7.61 21.06 -25.72
N LYS A 166 8.24 20.01 -25.20
CA LYS A 166 7.75 18.63 -25.21
C LYS A 166 7.03 18.29 -23.90
N PRO A 167 6.24 17.19 -23.86
CA PRO A 167 5.76 16.62 -22.60
C PRO A 167 6.95 16.39 -21.64
N HIS A 168 6.83 16.85 -20.40
CA HIS A 168 8.01 16.95 -19.53
C HIS A 168 7.73 16.80 -18.03
N TYR A 169 6.47 16.72 -17.63
CA TYR A 169 6.16 16.63 -16.21
C TYR A 169 6.66 15.36 -15.58
N VAL A 170 6.98 15.45 -14.29
CA VAL A 170 7.30 14.35 -13.38
C VAL A 170 6.13 14.21 -12.42
N GLU A 171 5.34 13.18 -12.62
CA GLU A 171 4.17 12.89 -11.81
C GLU A 171 4.57 12.11 -10.56
N ILE A 172 4.18 12.62 -9.41
CA ILE A 172 4.40 12.00 -8.10
C ILE A 172 3.38 12.51 -7.09
N GLN A 173 3.14 11.73 -6.03
CA GLN A 173 2.17 12.03 -4.98
C GLN A 173 2.63 13.22 -4.13
N GLY A 174 2.18 14.42 -4.48
CA GLY A 174 2.55 15.68 -3.82
C GLY A 174 1.44 16.29 -2.93
N ALA A 175 0.24 15.70 -2.89
CA ALA A 175 -0.85 16.13 -2.02
C ALA A 175 -0.52 15.90 -0.54
N GLN A 176 -1.21 16.62 0.34
CA GLN A 176 -1.04 16.48 1.80
C GLN A 176 -1.77 15.24 2.32
N TYR A 177 -1.16 14.06 2.21
CA TYR A 177 -1.68 12.78 2.70
C TYR A 177 -0.53 11.75 2.82
N GLU A 178 -0.84 10.49 3.10
CA GLU A 178 0.13 9.40 3.28
C GLU A 178 1.10 9.24 2.11
N GLY A 179 0.67 9.45 0.84
CA GLY A 179 1.55 9.33 -0.33
C GLY A 179 2.75 10.31 -0.30
N LEU A 180 2.57 11.51 0.26
CA LEU A 180 3.68 12.45 0.48
C LEU A 180 4.68 11.88 1.50
N THR A 181 4.19 11.22 2.55
CA THR A 181 5.05 10.53 3.53
C THR A 181 5.82 9.39 2.88
N VAL A 182 5.21 8.63 1.97
CA VAL A 182 5.89 7.58 1.19
C VAL A 182 7.03 8.17 0.35
N TRP A 183 6.80 9.28 -0.36
CA TRP A 183 7.83 9.96 -1.13
C TRP A 183 9.00 10.39 -0.23
N PHE A 184 8.71 11.07 0.88
CA PHE A 184 9.74 11.50 1.84
C PHE A 184 10.50 10.32 2.43
N ASN A 185 9.81 9.26 2.89
CA ASN A 185 10.44 8.06 3.47
C ASN A 185 11.37 7.37 2.46
N THR A 186 10.92 7.21 1.19
CA THR A 186 11.74 6.63 0.12
C THR A 186 13.04 7.43 -0.08
N LEU A 187 12.97 8.75 -0.10
CA LEU A 187 14.15 9.60 -0.24
C LEU A 187 15.07 9.53 0.97
N VAL A 188 14.51 9.57 2.19
CA VAL A 188 15.29 9.49 3.44
C VAL A 188 16.04 8.16 3.52
N THR A 189 15.37 7.04 3.25
CA THR A 189 15.99 5.71 3.30
C THR A 189 16.99 5.49 2.17
N SER A 190 16.72 6.00 0.97
CA SER A 190 17.65 5.99 -0.15
C SER A 190 18.90 6.85 0.11
N ALA A 191 18.78 7.88 0.94
CA ALA A 191 19.92 8.68 1.42
C ALA A 191 20.65 8.04 2.61
N GLY A 192 20.22 6.86 3.08
CA GLY A 192 20.83 6.12 4.19
C GLY A 192 20.38 6.56 5.58
N GLY A 193 19.21 7.22 5.68
CA GLY A 193 18.59 7.63 6.94
C GLY A 193 17.36 6.83 7.32
N SER A 194 16.68 7.27 8.38
CA SER A 194 15.38 6.76 8.81
C SER A 194 14.56 7.89 9.43
N ILE A 195 13.24 7.72 9.49
CA ILE A 195 12.34 8.69 10.13
C ILE A 195 12.41 8.57 11.64
N LEU A 196 12.35 7.33 12.17
CA LEU A 196 12.46 7.04 13.61
C LEU A 196 13.69 6.20 13.89
N THR A 197 14.10 6.18 15.16
CA THR A 197 15.06 5.23 15.70
C THR A 197 14.58 3.78 15.52
N PRO A 198 15.48 2.77 15.55
CA PRO A 198 15.07 1.36 15.33
C PRO A 198 14.01 0.85 16.32
N ASP A 199 13.98 1.39 17.55
CA ASP A 199 12.98 1.10 18.57
C ASP A 199 11.70 1.94 18.43
N ALA A 200 11.64 2.81 17.43
CA ALA A 200 10.55 3.74 17.15
C ALA A 200 10.17 4.68 18.31
N GLN A 201 11.11 4.97 19.21
CA GLN A 201 10.87 5.82 20.38
C GLN A 201 11.22 7.29 20.17
N ALA A 202 12.02 7.62 19.14
CA ALA A 202 12.47 8.98 18.89
C ALA A 202 12.61 9.26 17.37
N PRO A 203 12.52 10.53 16.93
CA PRO A 203 12.84 10.89 15.55
C PRO A 203 14.33 10.69 15.26
N SER A 204 14.64 10.14 14.08
CA SER A 204 16.01 9.91 13.58
C SER A 204 16.33 10.80 12.35
N LEU A 205 15.63 11.92 12.22
CA LEU A 205 15.79 12.84 11.09
C LEU A 205 17.11 13.60 11.18
N GLY A 206 18.07 13.22 10.33
CA GLY A 206 19.40 13.82 10.23
C GLY A 206 19.67 14.39 8.84
N PRO A 207 20.96 14.52 8.42
CA PRO A 207 21.32 15.01 7.09
C PRO A 207 20.60 14.30 5.92
N PRO A 208 20.34 12.98 5.94
CA PRO A 208 19.55 12.32 4.91
C PRO A 208 18.15 12.91 4.72
N ALA A 209 17.49 13.32 5.80
CA ALA A 209 16.18 13.95 5.73
C ALA A 209 16.24 15.35 5.10
N VAL A 210 17.32 16.10 5.35
CA VAL A 210 17.55 17.41 4.70
C VAL A 210 17.77 17.23 3.20
N VAL A 211 18.53 16.21 2.78
CA VAL A 211 18.72 15.87 1.37
C VAL A 211 17.37 15.51 0.73
N ALA A 212 16.57 14.67 1.38
CA ALA A 212 15.24 14.29 0.92
C ALA A 212 14.32 15.51 0.73
N ALA A 213 14.22 16.36 1.73
CA ALA A 213 13.45 17.61 1.69
C ALA A 213 13.94 18.56 0.57
N GLY A 214 15.25 18.60 0.33
CA GLY A 214 15.86 19.35 -0.78
C GLY A 214 15.39 18.84 -2.14
N ILE A 215 15.42 17.54 -2.38
CA ILE A 215 14.95 16.92 -3.64
C ILE A 215 13.46 17.21 -3.86
N MET A 216 12.62 17.08 -2.83
CA MET A 216 11.18 17.39 -2.92
C MET A 216 10.95 18.85 -3.34
N ARG A 217 11.63 19.79 -2.67
CA ARG A 217 11.57 21.22 -3.01
C ARG A 217 12.03 21.50 -4.44
N ASP A 218 13.18 20.95 -4.83
CA ASP A 218 13.79 21.22 -6.13
C ASP A 218 12.94 20.65 -7.26
N THR A 219 12.31 19.47 -7.04
CA THR A 219 11.30 18.91 -7.95
C THR A 219 10.14 19.89 -8.11
N ALA A 220 9.53 20.32 -7.00
CA ALA A 220 8.35 21.17 -7.02
C ALA A 220 8.59 22.59 -7.56
N ARG A 221 9.84 23.08 -7.54
CA ARG A 221 10.22 24.40 -8.07
C ARG A 221 10.78 24.34 -9.48
N SER A 222 10.98 23.18 -10.05
CA SER A 222 11.50 23.01 -11.40
C SER A 222 10.39 23.17 -12.45
N ALA A 223 10.79 23.37 -13.72
CA ALA A 223 9.85 23.30 -14.82
C ALA A 223 9.26 21.90 -15.05
N ALA A 224 9.85 20.89 -14.42
CA ALA A 224 9.36 19.51 -14.46
C ALA A 224 8.14 19.25 -13.54
N ALA A 225 7.82 20.16 -12.63
CA ALA A 225 6.68 20.01 -11.75
C ALA A 225 5.37 20.19 -12.53
N ASP A 226 4.44 19.25 -12.39
CA ASP A 226 3.06 19.49 -12.82
C ASP A 226 2.46 20.62 -11.97
N PRO A 227 1.73 21.58 -12.57
CA PRO A 227 1.09 22.67 -11.83
C PRO A 227 0.14 22.21 -10.72
N SER A 228 -0.40 21.00 -10.82
CA SER A 228 -1.29 20.39 -9.83
C SER A 228 -0.58 19.53 -8.78
N LEU A 229 0.76 19.43 -8.79
CA LEU A 229 1.54 18.54 -7.93
C LEU A 229 1.06 18.48 -6.48
N SER A 230 0.74 19.62 -5.87
CA SER A 230 0.30 19.69 -4.46
C SER A 230 -1.12 19.13 -4.20
N ASN A 231 -1.81 18.71 -5.25
CA ASN A 231 -3.15 18.09 -5.18
C ASN A 231 -3.17 16.67 -5.76
N GLN A 232 -2.02 16.16 -6.21
CA GLN A 232 -1.93 14.87 -6.88
C GLN A 232 -1.75 13.74 -5.87
N MET A 233 -2.57 12.72 -6.03
CA MET A 233 -2.46 11.38 -5.46
C MET A 233 -2.16 10.37 -6.58
N GLU A 234 -2.22 9.08 -6.30
CA GLU A 234 -1.88 8.02 -7.25
C GLU A 234 -2.70 8.06 -8.54
N ASP A 235 -4.02 8.28 -8.42
CA ASP A 235 -4.93 8.31 -9.58
C ASP A 235 -4.75 9.58 -10.43
N GLU A 236 -4.53 10.75 -9.81
CA GLU A 236 -4.27 11.99 -10.52
C GLU A 236 -2.97 11.90 -11.32
N ASN A 237 -1.90 11.30 -10.74
CA ASN A 237 -0.65 11.04 -11.46
C ASN A 237 -0.87 10.14 -12.68
N ARG A 238 -1.58 9.03 -12.50
CA ARG A 238 -1.94 8.12 -13.60
C ARG A 238 -2.69 8.85 -14.72
N LEU A 239 -3.70 9.65 -14.36
CA LEU A 239 -4.50 10.41 -15.33
C LEU A 239 -3.64 11.45 -16.06
N ALA A 240 -2.72 12.14 -15.37
CA ALA A 240 -1.80 13.09 -15.97
C ALA A 240 -0.86 12.40 -16.96
N MET A 241 -0.29 11.24 -16.60
CA MET A 241 0.54 10.45 -17.50
C MET A 241 -0.26 9.94 -18.72
N GLU A 242 -1.48 9.44 -18.52
CA GLU A 242 -2.38 9.01 -19.59
C GLU A 242 -2.82 10.16 -20.50
N SER A 243 -2.83 11.41 -20.01
CA SER A 243 -3.12 12.60 -20.84
C SER A 243 -1.98 12.94 -21.81
N GLY A 244 -0.79 12.37 -21.61
CA GLY A 244 0.38 12.55 -22.47
C GLY A 244 1.20 13.80 -22.16
N THR A 245 0.94 14.54 -21.09
CA THR A 245 1.69 15.76 -20.70
C THR A 245 2.97 15.45 -19.93
N ALA A 246 3.05 14.28 -19.31
CA ALA A 246 4.18 13.84 -18.52
C ALA A 246 5.19 13.03 -19.34
N ALA A 247 6.46 13.11 -18.96
CA ALA A 247 7.53 12.25 -19.45
C ALA A 247 7.87 11.13 -18.45
N PHE A 248 7.63 11.37 -17.16
CA PHE A 248 7.96 10.48 -16.04
C PHE A 248 6.81 10.40 -15.05
N GLU A 249 6.65 9.24 -14.44
CA GLU A 249 5.71 9.00 -13.35
C GLU A 249 6.36 8.07 -12.32
N LEU A 250 6.32 8.44 -11.05
CA LEU A 250 6.72 7.59 -9.92
C LEU A 250 5.45 7.08 -9.25
N ASN A 251 5.09 5.84 -9.58
CA ASN A 251 3.81 5.28 -9.15
C ASN A 251 3.87 3.75 -9.07
N TYR A 252 2.81 3.18 -8.53
CA TYR A 252 2.64 1.74 -8.36
C TYR A 252 2.25 1.04 -9.68
N PRO A 253 2.48 -0.27 -9.78
CA PRO A 253 2.27 -1.03 -11.03
C PRO A 253 0.86 -1.05 -11.61
N PHE A 254 -0.17 -0.65 -10.85
CA PHE A 254 -1.55 -0.56 -11.35
C PHE A 254 -1.69 0.39 -12.56
N VAL A 255 -0.76 1.33 -12.72
CA VAL A 255 -0.74 2.24 -13.88
C VAL A 255 -0.49 1.52 -15.21
N TYR A 256 0.19 0.36 -15.18
CA TYR A 256 0.52 -0.39 -16.40
C TYR A 256 -0.72 -0.99 -17.09
N PRO A 257 -1.56 -1.79 -16.43
CA PRO A 257 -2.81 -2.25 -17.05
C PRO A 257 -3.77 -1.10 -17.34
N SER A 258 -3.77 -0.03 -16.58
CA SER A 258 -4.59 1.16 -16.84
C SER A 258 -4.17 1.86 -18.13
N MET A 259 -2.88 2.19 -18.30
CA MET A 259 -2.35 2.78 -19.53
C MET A 259 -2.65 1.91 -20.76
N LYS A 260 -2.47 0.59 -20.62
CA LYS A 260 -2.75 -0.38 -21.69
C LYS A 260 -4.22 -0.35 -22.13
N ALA A 261 -5.14 -0.21 -21.18
CA ALA A 261 -6.57 -0.21 -21.46
C ALA A 261 -7.06 1.13 -22.02
N ASN A 262 -6.59 2.23 -21.43
CA ASN A 262 -7.13 3.56 -21.70
C ASN A 262 -6.42 4.28 -22.83
N GLN A 263 -5.11 4.05 -23.03
CA GLN A 263 -4.26 4.79 -23.98
C GLN A 263 -3.37 3.82 -24.80
N PRO A 264 -3.94 2.93 -25.64
CA PRO A 264 -3.19 1.88 -26.34
C PRO A 264 -2.07 2.40 -27.25
N GLU A 265 -2.21 3.60 -27.83
CA GLU A 265 -1.15 4.20 -28.65
C GLU A 265 0.00 4.70 -27.79
N LEU A 266 -0.28 5.38 -26.68
CA LEU A 266 0.74 5.87 -25.75
C LEU A 266 1.43 4.70 -25.02
N PHE A 267 0.70 3.62 -24.77
CA PHE A 267 1.22 2.40 -24.14
C PHE A 267 2.39 1.78 -24.92
N LYS A 268 2.48 1.95 -26.22
CA LYS A 268 3.63 1.47 -27.03
C LYS A 268 4.95 2.08 -26.57
N HIS A 269 4.88 3.30 -26.03
CA HIS A 269 6.00 4.08 -25.53
C HIS A 269 6.11 4.10 -24.00
N PHE A 270 5.19 3.45 -23.30
CA PHE A 270 5.17 3.42 -21.84
C PHE A 270 6.07 2.29 -21.32
N LYS A 271 7.18 2.66 -20.70
CA LYS A 271 8.21 1.77 -20.19
C LYS A 271 8.40 1.96 -18.68
N TRP A 272 9.22 1.12 -18.08
CA TRP A 272 9.54 1.17 -16.66
C TRP A 272 11.05 1.06 -16.44
N ALA A 273 11.47 1.50 -15.27
CA ALA A 273 12.82 1.34 -14.75
C ALA A 273 12.75 1.28 -13.20
N PRO A 274 13.83 0.85 -12.53
CA PRO A 274 13.94 1.01 -11.10
C PRO A 274 13.72 2.47 -10.68
N TYR A 275 13.16 2.66 -9.47
CA TYR A 275 12.99 4.00 -8.89
C TYR A 275 14.34 4.73 -8.82
N PRO A 276 14.44 6.02 -9.22
CA PRO A 276 15.70 6.73 -9.25
C PRO A 276 16.28 6.94 -7.85
N GLY A 277 17.57 6.66 -7.70
CA GLY A 277 18.29 6.88 -6.45
C GLY A 277 18.47 8.36 -6.12
N VAL A 278 18.83 8.64 -4.88
CA VAL A 278 19.26 9.99 -4.46
C VAL A 278 20.55 10.38 -5.20
N THR A 279 21.42 9.39 -5.42
CA THR A 279 22.61 9.51 -6.27
C THR A 279 22.63 8.36 -7.29
N ALA A 280 23.34 8.55 -8.42
CA ALA A 280 23.34 7.58 -9.52
C ALA A 280 24.13 6.29 -9.20
N ASP A 281 24.99 6.31 -8.20
CA ASP A 281 25.81 5.17 -7.75
C ASP A 281 25.14 4.27 -6.73
N ARG A 282 23.96 4.67 -6.22
CA ARG A 282 23.21 3.90 -5.22
C ARG A 282 21.77 3.65 -5.70
N PRO A 283 21.34 2.39 -5.75
CA PRO A 283 19.94 2.07 -5.97
C PRO A 283 19.05 2.72 -4.90
N ALA A 284 17.83 3.06 -5.27
CA ALA A 284 16.86 3.52 -4.30
C ALA A 284 16.47 2.40 -3.32
N THR A 285 16.28 2.75 -2.07
CA THR A 285 15.60 1.93 -1.08
C THR A 285 14.14 2.38 -1.01
N VAL A 286 13.30 1.75 -1.85
CA VAL A 286 11.90 2.15 -1.98
C VAL A 286 11.09 1.75 -0.75
N THR A 287 10.05 2.51 -0.47
CA THR A 287 9.11 2.18 0.60
C THR A 287 8.20 1.03 0.16
N ILE A 288 8.11 -0.04 0.99
CA ILE A 288 7.10 -1.06 0.78
C ILE A 288 5.72 -0.50 1.11
N GLY A 289 4.78 -0.76 0.21
CA GLY A 289 3.35 -0.64 0.41
C GLY A 289 2.68 -2.00 0.35
N GLY A 290 1.37 -2.01 0.35
CA GLY A 290 0.57 -3.23 0.26
C GLY A 290 -0.52 -3.30 1.31
N ILE A 291 -1.16 -4.45 1.36
CA ILE A 291 -2.28 -4.73 2.24
C ILE A 291 -2.04 -6.01 3.02
N ASP A 292 -2.26 -5.94 4.33
CA ASP A 292 -2.33 -7.06 5.24
C ASP A 292 -3.80 -7.36 5.57
N LEU A 293 -4.27 -8.58 5.32
CA LEU A 293 -5.63 -8.97 5.70
C LEU A 293 -5.67 -9.34 7.18
N ALA A 294 -6.46 -8.61 7.95
CA ALA A 294 -6.63 -8.84 9.38
C ALA A 294 -8.04 -9.33 9.72
N VAL A 295 -8.14 -10.11 10.80
CA VAL A 295 -9.42 -10.59 11.35
C VAL A 295 -9.83 -9.69 12.51
N GLY A 296 -11.05 -9.17 12.48
CA GLY A 296 -11.59 -8.26 13.49
C GLY A 296 -11.72 -8.93 14.86
N ALA A 297 -11.35 -8.20 15.92
CA ALA A 297 -11.44 -8.73 17.29
C ALA A 297 -12.88 -9.06 17.72
N TYR A 298 -13.86 -8.32 17.20
CA TYR A 298 -15.26 -8.39 17.58
C TYR A 298 -16.11 -9.29 16.68
N THR A 299 -15.53 -9.90 15.62
CA THR A 299 -16.25 -10.86 14.77
C THR A 299 -16.85 -12.00 15.58
N ARG A 300 -18.05 -12.39 15.22
CA ARG A 300 -18.76 -13.54 15.84
C ARG A 300 -18.30 -14.89 15.28
N HIS A 301 -17.52 -14.86 14.17
CA HIS A 301 -17.13 -16.05 13.42
C HIS A 301 -15.62 -16.09 13.14
N PRO A 302 -14.75 -16.01 14.18
CA PRO A 302 -13.31 -15.86 13.99
C PRO A 302 -12.68 -16.99 13.17
N ASP A 303 -13.06 -18.25 13.40
CA ASP A 303 -12.48 -19.38 12.69
C ASP A 303 -12.82 -19.37 11.19
N LEU A 304 -14.05 -18.96 10.86
CA LEU A 304 -14.46 -18.79 9.46
C LEU A 304 -13.79 -17.59 8.82
N ALA A 305 -13.60 -16.49 9.56
CA ALA A 305 -12.90 -15.30 9.07
C ALA A 305 -11.43 -15.61 8.77
N PHE A 306 -10.72 -16.35 9.64
CA PHE A 306 -9.36 -16.82 9.38
C PHE A 306 -9.28 -17.71 8.14
N ALA A 307 -10.18 -18.70 8.03
CA ALA A 307 -10.23 -19.60 6.88
C ALA A 307 -10.53 -18.85 5.57
N ALA A 308 -11.47 -17.89 5.61
CA ALA A 308 -11.80 -17.04 4.48
C ALA A 308 -10.62 -16.15 4.07
N THR A 309 -9.88 -15.60 5.04
CA THR A 309 -8.69 -14.78 4.80
C THR A 309 -7.58 -15.58 4.12
N LEU A 310 -7.33 -16.83 4.55
CA LEU A 310 -6.37 -17.71 3.89
C LEU A 310 -6.76 -18.03 2.44
N CYS A 311 -8.06 -18.20 2.15
CA CYS A 311 -8.53 -18.35 0.78
C CYS A 311 -8.33 -17.06 -0.03
N LEU A 312 -8.72 -15.89 0.51
CA LEU A 312 -8.58 -14.62 -0.19
C LEU A 312 -7.14 -14.35 -0.61
N ARG A 313 -6.15 -14.73 0.22
CA ARG A 313 -4.72 -14.55 -0.07
C ARG A 313 -4.07 -15.70 -0.82
N ASP A 314 -4.80 -16.68 -1.29
CA ASP A 314 -4.23 -17.82 -1.99
C ASP A 314 -3.53 -17.42 -3.30
N ARG A 315 -2.80 -18.38 -3.89
CA ARG A 315 -1.99 -18.17 -5.10
C ARG A 315 -2.82 -17.64 -6.26
N ASP A 316 -3.99 -18.19 -6.50
CA ASP A 316 -4.79 -17.90 -7.68
C ASP A 316 -5.48 -16.53 -7.56
N ASN A 317 -5.90 -16.16 -6.36
CA ASN A 317 -6.46 -14.85 -6.08
C ASN A 317 -5.39 -13.76 -6.15
N GLN A 318 -4.17 -13.98 -5.63
CA GLN A 318 -3.07 -13.02 -5.78
C GLN A 318 -2.62 -12.88 -7.22
N LEU A 319 -2.55 -13.98 -8.00
CA LEU A 319 -2.25 -13.92 -9.42
C LEU A 319 -3.31 -13.13 -10.18
N THR A 320 -4.59 -13.40 -9.93
CA THR A 320 -5.71 -12.65 -10.54
C THR A 320 -5.63 -11.15 -10.22
N ASN A 321 -5.31 -10.82 -8.97
CA ASN A 321 -5.18 -9.44 -8.51
C ASN A 321 -4.00 -8.72 -9.18
N ALA A 322 -2.88 -9.41 -9.37
CA ALA A 322 -1.74 -8.86 -10.10
C ALA A 322 -2.08 -8.62 -11.59
N LEU A 323 -2.70 -9.59 -12.25
CA LEU A 323 -2.98 -9.51 -13.69
C LEU A 323 -4.08 -8.50 -14.04
N LYS A 324 -5.10 -8.36 -13.20
CA LYS A 324 -6.24 -7.45 -13.43
C LYS A 324 -6.04 -6.09 -12.77
N GLY A 325 -5.67 -6.10 -11.49
CA GLY A 325 -5.54 -4.90 -10.67
C GLY A 325 -4.15 -4.28 -10.69
N GLY A 326 -3.16 -4.96 -11.27
CA GLY A 326 -1.78 -4.49 -11.27
C GLY A 326 -1.11 -4.49 -9.89
N LEU A 327 -1.65 -5.25 -8.93
CA LEU A 327 -1.15 -5.30 -7.55
C LEU A 327 -0.15 -6.44 -7.37
N PRO A 328 1.12 -6.16 -7.07
CA PRO A 328 2.15 -7.18 -6.93
C PRO A 328 1.83 -8.18 -5.83
N PRO A 329 2.03 -9.49 -6.05
CA PRO A 329 1.72 -10.50 -5.05
C PRO A 329 2.66 -10.42 -3.83
N SER A 330 2.19 -10.85 -2.66
CA SER A 330 3.02 -11.08 -1.49
C SER A 330 3.74 -12.44 -1.53
N LEU A 331 3.27 -13.37 -2.37
CA LEU A 331 3.87 -14.69 -2.55
C LEU A 331 5.06 -14.63 -3.50
N ARG A 332 6.25 -14.99 -2.98
CA ARG A 332 7.52 -14.89 -3.73
C ARG A 332 7.54 -15.77 -4.99
N SER A 333 7.02 -16.99 -4.90
CA SER A 333 7.03 -17.93 -6.03
C SER A 333 6.26 -17.43 -7.25
N LEU A 334 5.28 -16.56 -7.05
CA LEU A 334 4.50 -15.99 -8.17
C LEU A 334 5.35 -15.13 -9.11
N TYR A 335 6.42 -14.50 -8.63
CA TYR A 335 7.32 -13.69 -9.47
C TYR A 335 8.10 -14.50 -10.51
N GLN A 336 8.14 -15.83 -10.36
CA GLN A 336 8.74 -16.77 -11.33
C GLN A 336 7.68 -17.51 -12.17
N ALA A 337 6.40 -17.32 -11.89
CA ALA A 337 5.31 -17.96 -12.60
C ALA A 337 5.18 -17.38 -14.02
N ALA A 338 5.11 -18.24 -15.02
CA ALA A 338 5.01 -17.83 -16.42
C ALA A 338 3.76 -16.99 -16.70
N GLU A 339 2.67 -17.26 -15.99
CA GLU A 339 1.41 -16.52 -16.09
C GLU A 339 1.59 -15.05 -15.66
N LEU A 340 2.37 -14.82 -14.60
CA LEU A 340 2.66 -13.45 -14.14
C LEU A 340 3.67 -12.78 -15.08
N THR A 341 4.83 -13.38 -15.31
CA THR A 341 5.94 -12.74 -16.05
C THR A 341 5.59 -12.39 -17.49
N LYS A 342 4.71 -13.15 -18.11
CA LYS A 342 4.20 -12.86 -19.48
C LYS A 342 3.39 -11.56 -19.54
N ASN A 343 2.61 -11.27 -18.52
CA ASN A 343 1.66 -10.14 -18.49
C ASN A 343 2.10 -9.00 -17.56
N TYR A 344 3.14 -9.25 -16.77
CA TYR A 344 3.72 -8.35 -15.79
C TYR A 344 5.25 -8.30 -16.00
N PRO A 345 5.68 -7.69 -17.14
CA PRO A 345 7.07 -7.84 -17.60
C PRO A 345 8.10 -7.20 -16.66
N PHE A 346 7.68 -6.33 -15.76
CA PHE A 346 8.48 -5.70 -14.71
C PHE A 346 8.52 -6.51 -13.39
N ALA A 347 8.03 -7.75 -13.38
CA ALA A 347 7.97 -8.58 -12.17
C ALA A 347 9.34 -8.71 -11.47
N ALA A 348 10.41 -8.87 -12.25
CA ALA A 348 11.76 -8.98 -11.70
C ALA A 348 12.23 -7.69 -11.01
N ASP A 349 11.92 -6.52 -11.59
CA ASP A 349 12.27 -5.21 -11.02
C ASP A 349 11.47 -4.94 -9.74
N VAL A 350 10.18 -5.30 -9.72
CA VAL A 350 9.34 -5.22 -8.51
C VAL A 350 9.89 -6.12 -7.41
N LEU A 351 10.24 -7.38 -7.73
CA LEU A 351 10.80 -8.31 -6.73
C LEU A 351 12.12 -7.78 -6.17
N ALA A 352 13.03 -7.31 -7.04
CA ALA A 352 14.30 -6.74 -6.62
C ALA A 352 14.11 -5.51 -5.71
N ALA A 353 13.15 -4.65 -6.04
CA ALA A 353 12.81 -3.50 -5.22
C ALA A 353 12.22 -3.92 -3.85
N LEU A 354 11.33 -4.93 -3.82
CA LEU A 354 10.72 -5.44 -2.58
C LEU A 354 11.72 -6.19 -1.68
N ASP A 355 12.73 -6.83 -2.26
CA ASP A 355 13.80 -7.52 -1.50
C ASP A 355 14.66 -6.55 -0.69
N THR A 356 14.76 -5.30 -1.12
CA THR A 356 15.54 -4.25 -0.46
C THR A 356 14.68 -3.12 0.09
N ALA A 357 13.35 -3.27 0.06
CA ALA A 357 12.41 -2.22 0.45
C ALA A 357 12.53 -1.84 1.93
N SER A 358 12.32 -0.56 2.20
CA SER A 358 12.20 -0.05 3.56
C SER A 358 10.78 -0.21 4.07
N VAL A 359 10.65 -0.68 5.31
CA VAL A 359 9.39 -0.65 6.05
C VAL A 359 9.27 0.71 6.72
N ARG A 360 8.11 1.36 6.56
CA ARG A 360 7.79 2.60 7.29
C ARG A 360 7.80 2.35 8.81
N PRO A 361 7.97 3.39 9.65
CA PRO A 361 8.04 3.22 11.10
C PRO A 361 6.88 2.40 11.66
N ARG A 362 7.20 1.31 12.36
CA ARG A 362 6.19 0.46 13.02
C ARG A 362 5.94 0.99 14.43
N THR A 363 4.92 1.79 14.60
CA THR A 363 4.50 2.37 15.87
C THR A 363 3.00 2.58 15.88
N PRO A 364 2.31 2.44 17.04
CA PRO A 364 0.89 2.81 17.13
C PRO A 364 0.62 4.30 16.85
N ALA A 365 1.63 5.16 16.98
CA ALA A 365 1.55 6.58 16.66
C ALA A 365 1.79 6.91 15.19
N TYR A 366 1.91 5.90 14.30
CA TYR A 366 2.31 6.12 12.91
C TYR A 366 1.46 7.16 12.18
N GLN A 367 0.13 7.12 12.37
CA GLN A 367 -0.76 8.09 11.72
C GLN A 367 -0.40 9.53 12.07
N ASN A 368 -0.09 9.79 13.35
CA ASN A 368 0.29 11.13 13.78
C ASN A 368 1.67 11.54 13.22
N VAL A 369 2.59 10.58 13.10
CA VAL A 369 3.90 10.80 12.45
C VAL A 369 3.70 11.15 10.97
N SER A 370 2.85 10.41 10.26
CA SER A 370 2.54 10.67 8.84
C SER A 370 1.86 12.03 8.63
N ILE A 371 0.91 12.38 9.50
CA ILE A 371 0.25 13.69 9.46
C ILE A 371 1.28 14.82 9.69
N ALA A 372 2.18 14.67 10.66
CA ALA A 372 3.24 15.66 10.91
C ALA A 372 4.13 15.85 9.67
N ILE A 373 4.52 14.74 9.00
CA ILE A 373 5.33 14.78 7.78
C ILE A 373 4.57 15.48 6.66
N SER A 374 3.37 14.99 6.33
CA SER A 374 2.60 15.52 5.19
C SER A 374 2.20 16.97 5.40
N HIS A 375 1.86 17.39 6.61
CA HIS A 375 1.55 18.78 6.93
C HIS A 375 2.77 19.70 6.81
N THR A 376 3.93 19.27 7.34
CA THR A 376 5.15 20.10 7.35
C THR A 376 5.76 20.24 5.95
N LEU A 377 5.64 19.21 5.11
CA LEU A 377 6.26 19.17 3.79
C LEU A 377 5.27 19.54 2.65
N SER A 378 4.03 19.88 2.94
CA SER A 378 3.04 20.36 1.96
C SER A 378 2.82 21.87 2.09
N PRO A 379 2.77 22.64 0.95
CA PRO A 379 3.06 22.15 -0.40
C PRO A 379 4.59 21.99 -0.59
N PRO A 380 5.06 21.02 -1.39
CA PRO A 380 6.49 20.74 -1.53
C PRO A 380 7.34 21.94 -1.98
N ALA A 381 6.79 22.86 -2.78
CA ALA A 381 7.47 24.09 -3.20
C ALA A 381 7.80 25.05 -2.03
N ALA A 382 7.08 24.95 -0.90
CA ALA A 382 7.31 25.80 0.28
C ALA A 382 8.43 25.27 1.20
N ILE A 383 8.89 24.04 1.01
CA ILE A 383 9.90 23.40 1.85
C ILE A 383 11.17 24.26 1.97
N GLN A 384 11.64 24.41 3.20
CA GLN A 384 12.95 24.94 3.56
C GLN A 384 13.71 23.81 4.24
N PRO A 385 14.61 23.07 3.55
CA PRO A 385 15.08 21.75 3.98
C PRO A 385 15.51 21.67 5.43
N GLU A 386 16.42 22.52 5.87
CA GLU A 386 16.97 22.50 7.22
C GLU A 386 15.90 22.86 8.28
N SER A 387 15.17 23.96 8.08
CA SER A 387 14.17 24.42 9.04
C SER A 387 12.91 23.54 9.05
N SER A 388 12.46 23.05 7.87
CA SER A 388 11.34 22.12 7.80
C SER A 388 11.66 20.80 8.52
N VAL A 389 12.86 20.24 8.34
CA VAL A 389 13.29 19.02 9.04
C VAL A 389 13.46 19.25 10.53
N ALA A 390 13.97 20.43 10.96
CA ALA A 390 14.06 20.77 12.38
C ALA A 390 12.66 20.87 13.04
N THR A 391 11.71 21.54 12.37
CA THR A 391 10.30 21.62 12.82
C THR A 391 9.67 20.24 12.88
N LEU A 392 9.84 19.43 11.83
CA LEU A 392 9.28 18.08 11.76
C LEU A 392 9.79 17.18 12.87
N ARG A 393 11.06 17.30 13.26
CA ARG A 393 11.61 16.54 14.41
C ARG A 393 10.83 16.79 15.70
N GLY A 394 10.55 18.06 16.03
CA GLY A 394 9.76 18.41 17.22
C GLY A 394 8.33 17.90 17.14
N GLN A 395 7.69 18.01 15.97
CA GLN A 395 6.32 17.52 15.78
C GLN A 395 6.23 15.99 15.88
N ILE A 396 7.25 15.26 15.43
CA ILE A 396 7.31 13.79 15.58
C ILE A 396 7.53 13.42 17.04
N GLU A 397 8.37 14.13 17.80
CA GLU A 397 8.51 13.94 19.25
C GLU A 397 7.17 14.10 19.97
N ASP A 398 6.43 15.16 19.64
CA ASP A 398 5.09 15.39 20.18
C ASP A 398 4.10 14.29 19.80
N ALA A 399 4.13 13.83 18.55
CA ALA A 399 3.28 12.75 18.05
C ALA A 399 3.54 11.42 18.79
N LEU A 400 4.81 11.07 18.99
CA LEU A 400 5.21 9.88 19.76
C LEU A 400 4.84 9.98 21.24
N GLY A 401 4.92 11.19 21.82
CA GLY A 401 4.54 11.47 23.20
C GLY A 401 3.02 11.62 23.42
N SER A 402 2.19 11.37 22.40
CA SER A 402 0.75 11.64 22.41
C SER A 402 0.41 13.11 22.80
N LYS A 403 1.33 14.02 22.47
CA LYS A 403 1.20 15.45 22.67
C LYS A 403 0.92 16.06 21.29
N GLY A 404 -0.26 16.38 20.96
CA GLY A 404 -0.59 16.98 19.69
C GLY A 404 -2.05 16.81 19.33
N LEU A 405 -2.50 17.57 18.35
CA LEU A 405 -3.85 17.44 17.82
C LEU A 405 -3.94 16.10 17.05
N ILE A 406 -4.71 15.18 17.62
CA ILE A 406 -5.20 14.01 16.89
C ILE A 406 -6.46 14.49 16.19
N PRO A 407 -6.51 14.51 14.85
CA PRO A 407 -7.71 14.85 14.12
C PRO A 407 -8.81 13.80 14.29
#